data_43df782a34b36c549a16500136978ff7
#
_entry.id   43df782a34b36c549a16500136978ff7
#
_cell.length_a   1.000
_cell.length_b   1.000
_cell.length_c   1.000
_cell.angle_alpha   90.00
_cell.angle_beta   90.00
_cell.angle_gamma   90.00
#
_symmetry.space_group_name_H-M   'P 1'
#
loop_
_entity.id
_entity.type
_entity.pdbx_description
1 polymer ?
#
loop_
_entity_poly.entity_id
_entity_poly.type
_entity_poly.pdbx_seq_one_letter_code
_entity_poly.pdbx_strand_id
1 'polypeptide(L)'
;MTNSAMRQPRTLLFAVQLALGSAFLLFGPHAAMAEDQPKNTVQSPDILLGPLFSDVQSAKLFPDQKTFADAVPKSDPYMILADYRMQRNQSGFDLRHFVDLNFDLPKAGEKYVPPADQNLREHIDGLWPVLTRTTDKAAKWDSLLPLPESYVVPGGRFREVYYWDSYFTMLGLAESGHWDKIEDMVKNFAYEIDTWGHIPNGNRSYYLSRSQPPFFSLMVELLATHDKEALKTFQPQLTKEYQYWMEGGDSLAPGSASKRVVKLQNGALLNRYWDDRDTPRPESWLDDVTTAKNNPDRPATEIYRDLRAGAASGWDFSSRWMDNPEQLGSIHTTSFIPVDLNALMYQMEKTLSHASKATGDEAGAARYDKLASQRQQAMESTLWNDKKGWYADYDMRRKAVSDSLTAAALYPLFVKAAAQDRADKVAAATQAQLLKAGGVLTTTVNTGQQWDAPNGWAPLQWIAAVGLENYGHDDLSMEVTWRFLTNVQHTYDREKKLVEKYDVTTTGTGGGGGEYPLQDGFGWTNGVTLKMLDKLCEAQKPCDSVPATRPASAVKAAEPQSGSAGNEEPGKVMTQESGKVLAPEGAAPEKAAPEKAAPAPAKEAAPAKEAAPASAQ
;
A
#
# COMPACT_ATOMS: atom_id res chain seq x y z
N MET A 1 18.51 6.73 -78.42
CA MET A 1 19.81 7.42 -78.48
C MET A 1 20.43 7.26 -77.12
N THR A 2 21.24 6.23 -76.93
CA THR A 2 22.71 6.21 -76.79
C THR A 2 23.17 6.94 -75.47
N ASN A 3 23.94 6.41 -74.55
CA ASN A 3 24.86 5.30 -74.36
C ASN A 3 25.15 5.26 -72.83
N SER A 4 25.11 4.14 -72.15
CA SER A 4 26.21 3.19 -71.88
C SER A 4 27.52 3.79 -71.39
N ALA A 5 27.92 3.45 -70.13
CA ALA A 5 29.23 2.87 -69.84
C ALA A 5 29.41 2.48 -68.36
N MET A 6 29.62 1.21 -68.16
CA MET A 6 30.25 0.56 -66.98
C MET A 6 31.68 1.03 -66.75
N ARG A 7 32.16 1.00 -65.49
CA ARG A 7 33.50 0.44 -65.14
C ARG A 7 33.66 0.26 -63.60
N GLN A 8 33.87 -0.97 -63.20
CA GLN A 8 34.63 -1.44 -62.05
C GLN A 8 36.13 -1.52 -62.36
N PRO A 9 36.98 -2.03 -61.42
CA PRO A 9 37.36 -1.72 -60.05
C PRO A 9 38.88 -1.40 -59.95
N ARG A 10 39.39 -1.01 -58.77
CA ARG A 10 40.84 -1.20 -58.50
C ARG A 10 41.10 -1.38 -57.00
N THR A 11 41.51 -2.55 -56.62
CA THR A 11 42.27 -2.99 -55.46
C THR A 11 43.68 -2.36 -55.44
N LEU A 12 44.19 -1.95 -54.27
CA LEU A 12 45.63 -1.92 -54.02
C LEU A 12 45.91 -2.12 -52.53
N LEU A 13 46.85 -3.04 -52.30
CA LEU A 13 47.45 -3.51 -51.05
C LEU A 13 48.64 -2.62 -50.61
N PHE A 14 49.10 -2.85 -49.32
CA PHE A 14 50.40 -2.54 -48.70
C PHE A 14 50.57 -1.11 -48.17
N ALA A 15 51.02 -0.88 -46.91
CA ALA A 15 52.23 -1.37 -46.27
C ALA A 15 52.22 -1.18 -44.76
N VAL A 16 52.87 -2.10 -44.06
CA VAL A 16 53.26 -2.11 -42.65
C VAL A 16 54.41 -1.11 -42.40
N GLN A 17 54.35 -0.35 -41.32
CA GLN A 17 55.55 0.17 -40.67
C GLN A 17 55.42 0.15 -39.16
N LEU A 18 56.26 -0.65 -38.51
CA LEU A 18 56.62 -0.59 -37.09
C LEU A 18 57.39 0.70 -36.77
N ALA A 19 57.04 1.32 -35.65
CA ALA A 19 57.98 2.15 -34.93
C ALA A 19 57.72 1.99 -33.41
N LEU A 20 58.70 1.45 -32.71
CA LEU A 20 58.84 1.42 -31.26
C LEU A 20 59.10 2.83 -30.73
N GLY A 21 58.41 3.19 -29.63
CA GLY A 21 58.66 4.43 -28.90
C GLY A 21 58.13 4.33 -27.47
N SER A 22 59.02 4.37 -26.51
CA SER A 22 59.01 4.07 -25.11
C SER A 22 57.97 4.77 -24.23
N ALA A 23 57.56 4.05 -23.21
CA ALA A 23 56.76 4.31 -22.05
C ALA A 23 56.90 5.66 -21.37
N PHE A 24 55.73 6.18 -20.91
CA PHE A 24 55.59 6.87 -19.62
C PHE A 24 54.25 6.46 -18.98
N LEU A 25 54.35 5.70 -17.89
CA LEU A 25 53.26 5.33 -17.01
C LEU A 25 52.81 6.56 -16.19
N LEU A 26 51.61 7.08 -16.46
CA LEU A 26 50.89 7.95 -15.54
C LEU A 26 49.68 7.12 -15.03
N PHE A 27 49.77 6.68 -13.77
CA PHE A 27 48.65 6.17 -13.03
C PHE A 27 47.64 7.28 -12.77
N GLY A 28 46.55 7.36 -13.52
CA GLY A 28 45.34 8.06 -13.17
C GLY A 28 44.40 7.11 -12.38
N PRO A 29 43.57 7.62 -11.47
CA PRO A 29 42.67 6.75 -10.71
C PRO A 29 41.69 6.05 -11.64
N HIS A 30 41.68 4.73 -11.58
CA HIS A 30 40.64 3.91 -12.20
C HIS A 30 39.33 4.22 -11.50
N ALA A 31 38.49 5.08 -12.12
CA ALA A 31 37.07 4.99 -11.90
C ALA A 31 36.65 3.59 -12.40
N ALA A 32 36.28 2.72 -11.47
CA ALA A 32 35.61 1.49 -11.80
C ALA A 32 34.36 1.87 -12.61
N MET A 33 34.39 1.62 -13.92
CA MET A 33 33.18 1.61 -14.72
C MET A 33 32.30 0.51 -14.14
N ALA A 34 31.21 0.88 -13.50
CA ALA A 34 30.11 -0.04 -13.24
C ALA A 34 29.74 -0.62 -14.61
N GLU A 35 29.96 -1.89 -14.79
CA GLU A 35 29.43 -2.64 -15.93
C GLU A 35 27.93 -2.38 -15.99
N ASP A 36 27.47 -1.73 -17.03
CA ASP A 36 26.07 -1.51 -17.34
C ASP A 36 25.44 -2.89 -17.57
N GLN A 37 24.96 -3.52 -16.49
CA GLN A 37 24.21 -4.77 -16.57
C GLN A 37 22.98 -4.47 -17.43
N PRO A 38 22.71 -5.26 -18.48
CA PRO A 38 21.56 -5.01 -19.32
C PRO A 38 20.29 -5.08 -18.46
N LYS A 39 19.49 -4.01 -18.44
CA LYS A 39 18.24 -3.81 -17.68
C LYS A 39 17.17 -4.91 -17.85
N ASN A 40 17.47 -6.03 -18.49
CA ASN A 40 16.49 -7.01 -18.95
C ASN A 40 16.81 -8.48 -18.57
N THR A 41 17.63 -8.75 -17.56
CA THR A 41 18.03 -10.13 -17.21
C THR A 41 17.33 -10.72 -15.98
N VAL A 42 16.57 -9.93 -15.21
CA VAL A 42 15.88 -10.45 -14.04
C VAL A 42 14.49 -10.93 -14.44
N GLN A 43 14.34 -12.26 -14.53
CA GLN A 43 13.07 -12.89 -14.91
C GLN A 43 12.26 -13.31 -13.69
N SER A 44 10.94 -13.17 -13.78
CA SER A 44 10.00 -13.70 -12.79
C SER A 44 10.02 -15.24 -12.81
N PRO A 45 9.89 -15.92 -11.63
CA PRO A 45 9.95 -17.37 -11.53
C PRO A 45 8.97 -18.13 -12.44
N ASP A 46 7.78 -17.59 -12.64
CA ASP A 46 6.78 -18.19 -13.55
C ASP A 46 7.22 -18.19 -15.00
N ILE A 47 7.96 -17.16 -15.44
CA ILE A 47 8.55 -17.09 -16.78
C ILE A 47 9.76 -18.02 -16.86
N LEU A 48 10.65 -17.97 -15.85
CA LEU A 48 11.90 -18.70 -15.83
C LEU A 48 11.69 -20.23 -15.79
N LEU A 49 10.73 -20.70 -15.00
CA LEU A 49 10.45 -22.12 -14.75
C LEU A 49 9.29 -22.65 -15.61
N GLY A 50 8.48 -21.80 -16.23
CA GLY A 50 7.41 -22.16 -17.15
C GLY A 50 6.50 -23.30 -16.63
N PRO A 51 6.43 -24.46 -17.35
CA PRO A 51 5.53 -25.56 -16.95
C PRO A 51 5.82 -26.13 -15.57
N LEU A 52 7.07 -26.15 -15.11
CA LEU A 52 7.40 -26.59 -13.76
C LEU A 52 6.72 -25.70 -12.71
N PHE A 53 6.74 -24.38 -12.91
CA PHE A 53 6.10 -23.45 -12.00
C PHE A 53 4.58 -23.71 -11.89
N SER A 54 3.90 -23.77 -13.03
CA SER A 54 2.46 -24.00 -13.07
C SER A 54 2.05 -25.36 -12.51
N ASP A 55 2.84 -26.41 -12.75
CA ASP A 55 2.55 -27.76 -12.25
C ASP A 55 2.73 -27.85 -10.72
N VAL A 56 3.76 -27.21 -10.16
CA VAL A 56 3.97 -27.13 -8.70
C VAL A 56 2.83 -26.37 -8.01
N GLN A 57 2.42 -25.22 -8.55
CA GLN A 57 1.31 -24.44 -8.00
C GLN A 57 -0.03 -25.19 -8.11
N SER A 58 -0.30 -25.82 -9.26
CA SER A 58 -1.52 -26.62 -9.49
C SER A 58 -1.61 -27.84 -8.55
N ALA A 59 -0.47 -28.47 -8.28
CA ALA A 59 -0.39 -29.63 -7.39
C ALA A 59 -0.54 -29.26 -5.89
N LYS A 60 -0.57 -27.95 -5.54
CA LYS A 60 -0.64 -27.46 -4.15
C LYS A 60 0.44 -28.09 -3.25
N LEU A 61 1.68 -28.19 -3.76
CA LEU A 61 2.78 -28.82 -3.01
C LEU A 61 3.09 -28.11 -1.70
N PHE A 62 2.77 -26.83 -1.60
CA PHE A 62 2.99 -25.99 -0.42
C PHE A 62 1.66 -25.38 0.04
N PRO A 63 1.48 -25.19 1.35
CA PRO A 63 0.27 -24.55 1.89
C PRO A 63 0.17 -23.05 1.50
N ASP A 64 1.30 -22.41 1.21
CA ASP A 64 1.40 -21.03 0.75
C ASP A 64 2.07 -21.00 -0.63
N GLN A 65 1.37 -20.47 -1.64
CA GLN A 65 1.83 -20.42 -3.03
C GLN A 65 3.08 -19.55 -3.20
N LYS A 66 3.27 -18.54 -2.35
CA LYS A 66 4.47 -17.71 -2.32
C LYS A 66 5.74 -18.52 -2.01
N THR A 67 5.62 -19.65 -1.31
CA THR A 67 6.77 -20.51 -0.99
C THR A 67 7.56 -20.93 -2.22
N PHE A 68 6.89 -21.31 -3.31
CA PHE A 68 7.61 -21.70 -4.53
C PHE A 68 8.03 -20.51 -5.38
N ALA A 69 7.31 -19.40 -5.35
CA ALA A 69 7.72 -18.15 -5.98
C ALA A 69 9.02 -17.58 -5.37
N ASP A 70 9.28 -17.88 -4.10
CA ASP A 70 10.49 -17.49 -3.36
C ASP A 70 11.58 -18.57 -3.35
N ALA A 71 11.34 -19.73 -3.95
CA ALA A 71 12.31 -20.82 -3.97
C ALA A 71 13.50 -20.47 -4.87
N VAL A 72 14.73 -20.75 -4.36
CA VAL A 72 15.96 -20.44 -5.08
C VAL A 72 16.48 -21.70 -5.81
N PRO A 73 16.63 -21.66 -7.14
CA PRO A 73 17.23 -22.74 -7.90
C PRO A 73 18.66 -23.05 -7.43
N LYS A 74 18.98 -24.33 -7.16
CA LYS A 74 20.34 -24.79 -6.78
C LYS A 74 21.29 -24.88 -7.96
N SER A 75 20.77 -24.92 -9.18
CA SER A 75 21.53 -24.98 -10.43
C SER A 75 20.83 -24.15 -11.51
N ASP A 76 21.38 -24.12 -12.72
CA ASP A 76 20.81 -23.36 -13.84
C ASP A 76 19.34 -23.72 -14.08
N PRO A 77 18.40 -22.77 -13.98
CA PRO A 77 16.96 -23.02 -14.14
C PRO A 77 16.58 -23.64 -15.48
N TYR A 78 17.33 -23.34 -16.55
CA TYR A 78 17.09 -23.95 -17.86
C TYR A 78 17.43 -25.44 -17.88
N MET A 79 18.48 -25.85 -17.11
CA MET A 79 18.83 -27.26 -16.94
C MET A 79 17.80 -27.98 -16.08
N ILE A 80 17.38 -27.37 -14.97
CA ILE A 80 16.29 -27.90 -14.12
C ILE A 80 15.02 -28.11 -14.94
N LEU A 81 14.64 -27.13 -15.78
CA LEU A 81 13.46 -27.23 -16.62
C LEU A 81 13.59 -28.31 -17.71
N ALA A 82 14.80 -28.51 -18.27
CA ALA A 82 15.06 -29.58 -19.23
C ALA A 82 14.91 -30.95 -18.57
N ASP A 83 15.53 -31.16 -17.39
CA ASP A 83 15.41 -32.39 -16.60
C ASP A 83 13.96 -32.67 -16.20
N TYR A 84 13.24 -31.64 -15.78
CA TYR A 84 11.81 -31.76 -15.47
C TYR A 84 11.00 -32.27 -16.69
N ARG A 85 11.21 -31.69 -17.86
CA ARG A 85 10.52 -32.10 -19.10
C ARG A 85 10.81 -33.54 -19.49
N MET A 86 12.02 -34.05 -19.23
CA MET A 86 12.40 -35.44 -19.50
C MET A 86 11.77 -36.40 -18.46
N GLN A 87 11.64 -36.01 -17.21
CA GLN A 87 11.26 -36.89 -16.11
C GLN A 87 9.75 -36.88 -15.82
N ARG A 88 9.04 -35.75 -16.02
CA ARG A 88 7.66 -35.53 -15.56
C ARG A 88 6.64 -36.59 -16.00
N ASN A 89 6.87 -37.27 -17.13
CA ASN A 89 5.98 -38.28 -17.67
C ASN A 89 6.48 -39.72 -17.42
N GLN A 90 7.57 -39.89 -16.67
CA GLN A 90 8.10 -41.22 -16.35
C GLN A 90 7.32 -41.85 -15.22
N SER A 91 7.22 -43.20 -15.26
CA SER A 91 6.58 -43.95 -14.16
C SER A 91 7.36 -43.76 -12.86
N GLY A 92 6.68 -43.39 -11.78
CA GLY A 92 7.30 -43.17 -10.47
C GLY A 92 7.90 -41.76 -10.28
N PHE A 93 7.68 -40.82 -11.22
CA PHE A 93 8.09 -39.45 -11.00
C PHE A 93 7.35 -38.82 -9.82
N ASP A 94 8.10 -38.26 -8.87
CA ASP A 94 7.61 -37.52 -7.71
C ASP A 94 7.99 -36.04 -7.83
N LEU A 95 7.00 -35.20 -8.07
CA LEU A 95 7.18 -33.75 -8.25
C LEU A 95 7.72 -33.07 -6.96
N ARG A 96 7.27 -33.53 -5.79
CA ARG A 96 7.75 -32.97 -4.52
C ARG A 96 9.23 -33.28 -4.32
N HIS A 97 9.62 -34.52 -4.53
CA HIS A 97 11.03 -34.94 -4.45
C HIS A 97 11.90 -34.18 -5.47
N PHE A 98 11.40 -33.99 -6.70
CA PHE A 98 12.10 -33.21 -7.71
C PHE A 98 12.35 -31.76 -7.26
N VAL A 99 11.35 -31.12 -6.67
CA VAL A 99 11.48 -29.73 -6.13
C VAL A 99 12.49 -29.70 -4.98
N ASP A 100 12.40 -30.61 -4.01
CA ASP A 100 13.30 -30.65 -2.87
C ASP A 100 14.78 -30.87 -3.26
N LEU A 101 15.03 -31.61 -4.34
CA LEU A 101 16.38 -31.79 -4.90
C LEU A 101 16.93 -30.53 -5.58
N ASN A 102 16.10 -29.78 -6.29
CA ASN A 102 16.54 -28.74 -7.21
C ASN A 102 16.40 -27.31 -6.68
N PHE A 103 15.71 -27.11 -5.54
CA PHE A 103 15.45 -25.79 -5.00
C PHE A 103 15.77 -25.71 -3.50
N ASP A 104 16.27 -24.55 -3.09
CA ASP A 104 16.29 -24.15 -1.68
C ASP A 104 14.99 -23.39 -1.38
N LEU A 105 14.20 -23.94 -0.48
CA LEU A 105 12.94 -23.34 -0.04
C LEU A 105 13.18 -22.24 0.99
N PRO A 106 12.35 -21.20 1.03
CA PRO A 106 12.44 -20.15 2.02
C PRO A 106 12.30 -20.75 3.43
N LYS A 107 13.24 -20.37 4.31
CA LYS A 107 13.22 -20.81 5.71
C LYS A 107 12.22 -19.95 6.50
N ALA A 108 11.57 -20.56 7.50
CA ALA A 108 10.82 -19.78 8.49
C ALA A 108 11.78 -18.76 9.14
N GLY A 109 11.31 -17.53 9.28
CA GLY A 109 12.08 -16.50 10.00
C GLY A 109 12.34 -16.90 11.46
N GLU A 110 13.35 -16.28 12.07
CA GLU A 110 13.57 -16.43 13.50
C GLU A 110 12.32 -16.03 14.27
N LYS A 111 11.91 -16.90 15.19
CA LYS A 111 10.75 -16.60 16.02
C LYS A 111 11.21 -15.72 17.18
N TYR A 112 10.66 -14.51 17.26
CA TYR A 112 10.86 -13.67 18.43
C TYR A 112 10.21 -14.32 19.65
N VAL A 113 11.01 -14.47 20.72
CA VAL A 113 10.53 -14.94 22.02
C VAL A 113 10.66 -13.77 23.00
N PRO A 114 9.56 -13.04 23.27
CA PRO A 114 9.63 -11.90 24.16
C PRO A 114 9.90 -12.34 25.61
N PRO A 115 10.64 -11.54 26.40
CA PRO A 115 10.68 -11.66 27.85
C PRO A 115 9.26 -11.60 28.46
N ALA A 116 9.05 -12.32 29.58
CA ALA A 116 7.71 -12.51 30.15
C ALA A 116 6.99 -11.19 30.53
N ASP A 117 7.75 -10.20 30.99
CA ASP A 117 7.25 -8.95 31.57
C ASP A 117 7.37 -7.73 30.63
N GLN A 118 7.60 -7.95 29.33
CA GLN A 118 7.67 -6.86 28.37
C GLN A 118 6.34 -6.12 28.24
N ASN A 119 6.38 -4.78 28.32
CA ASN A 119 5.28 -3.94 27.91
C ASN A 119 5.18 -3.86 26.37
N LEU A 120 4.14 -3.21 25.87
CA LEU A 120 3.86 -3.13 24.44
C LEU A 120 4.98 -2.42 23.66
N ARG A 121 5.54 -1.33 24.19
CA ARG A 121 6.65 -0.59 23.56
C ARG A 121 7.92 -1.42 23.50
N GLU A 122 8.33 -1.99 24.62
CA GLU A 122 9.53 -2.85 24.70
C GLU A 122 9.44 -4.04 23.77
N HIS A 123 8.24 -4.62 23.60
CA HIS A 123 8.01 -5.70 22.66
C HIS A 123 8.26 -5.26 21.22
N ILE A 124 7.74 -4.12 20.82
CA ILE A 124 7.91 -3.58 19.47
C ILE A 124 9.40 -3.23 19.24
N ASP A 125 10.05 -2.57 20.19
CA ASP A 125 11.48 -2.23 20.10
C ASP A 125 12.35 -3.49 19.96
N GLY A 126 11.98 -4.59 20.64
CA GLY A 126 12.64 -5.89 20.49
C GLY A 126 12.42 -6.57 19.14
N LEU A 127 11.36 -6.20 18.39
CA LEU A 127 11.09 -6.75 17.07
C LEU A 127 11.93 -6.09 15.96
N TRP A 128 12.36 -4.83 16.09
CA TRP A 128 13.10 -4.15 15.03
C TRP A 128 14.34 -4.90 14.56
N PRO A 129 15.23 -5.42 15.43
CA PRO A 129 16.37 -6.24 14.99
C PRO A 129 15.93 -7.53 14.29
N VAL A 130 14.86 -8.17 14.76
CA VAL A 130 14.33 -9.43 14.19
C VAL A 130 13.76 -9.23 12.79
N LEU A 131 13.17 -8.07 12.51
CA LEU A 131 12.59 -7.71 11.20
C LEU A 131 13.60 -7.04 10.26
N THR A 132 14.80 -6.70 10.75
CA THR A 132 15.84 -6.08 9.90
C THR A 132 16.51 -7.12 9.01
N ARG A 133 16.76 -6.77 7.76
CA ARG A 133 17.44 -7.58 6.75
C ARG A 133 18.54 -6.76 6.08
N THR A 134 19.53 -7.48 5.57
CA THR A 134 20.55 -6.96 4.64
C THR A 134 20.65 -7.93 3.47
N THR A 135 20.58 -7.42 2.24
CA THR A 135 20.65 -8.24 1.03
C THR A 135 21.44 -7.50 -0.02
N ASP A 136 22.71 -7.24 0.26
CA ASP A 136 23.66 -6.62 -0.68
C ASP A 136 24.03 -7.57 -1.85
N LYS A 137 23.85 -8.88 -1.66
CA LYS A 137 24.10 -9.92 -2.66
C LYS A 137 22.94 -10.92 -2.70
N ALA A 138 22.16 -10.88 -3.76
CA ALA A 138 21.21 -11.94 -4.03
C ALA A 138 21.93 -13.24 -4.45
N ALA A 139 21.37 -14.39 -4.06
CA ALA A 139 21.80 -15.67 -4.61
C ALA A 139 21.52 -15.68 -6.14
N LYS A 140 22.37 -16.37 -6.90
CA LYS A 140 22.15 -16.52 -8.34
C LYS A 140 20.79 -17.17 -8.58
N TRP A 141 20.00 -16.57 -9.45
CA TRP A 141 18.62 -16.97 -9.79
C TRP A 141 17.56 -16.80 -8.69
N ASP A 142 17.89 -16.16 -7.55
CA ASP A 142 16.88 -15.75 -6.57
C ASP A 142 15.92 -14.72 -7.19
N SER A 143 14.66 -14.80 -6.85
CA SER A 143 13.70 -13.74 -7.17
C SER A 143 13.91 -12.48 -6.33
N LEU A 144 14.62 -12.56 -5.21
CA LEU A 144 14.93 -11.43 -4.34
C LEU A 144 15.91 -10.48 -5.03
N LEU A 145 15.52 -9.21 -5.12
CA LEU A 145 16.35 -8.15 -5.69
C LEU A 145 17.26 -7.58 -4.59
N PRO A 146 18.59 -7.51 -4.81
CA PRO A 146 19.51 -6.96 -3.83
C PRO A 146 19.27 -5.46 -3.62
N LEU A 147 19.46 -5.03 -2.38
CA LEU A 147 19.38 -3.63 -1.97
C LEU A 147 20.68 -3.24 -1.28
N PRO A 148 21.19 -2.00 -1.51
CA PRO A 148 22.48 -1.58 -0.99
C PRO A 148 22.53 -1.42 0.53
N GLU A 149 21.41 -1.06 1.16
CA GLU A 149 21.36 -0.76 2.59
C GLU A 149 20.45 -1.74 3.34
N SER A 150 20.45 -1.65 4.67
CA SER A 150 19.55 -2.43 5.52
C SER A 150 18.09 -2.00 5.35
N TYR A 151 17.15 -2.92 5.62
CA TYR A 151 15.73 -2.63 5.54
C TYR A 151 14.92 -3.47 6.54
N VAL A 152 13.74 -2.98 6.89
CA VAL A 152 12.81 -3.68 7.78
C VAL A 152 11.70 -4.31 6.95
N VAL A 153 11.49 -5.63 7.14
CA VAL A 153 10.41 -6.36 6.47
C VAL A 153 9.13 -6.35 7.30
N PRO A 154 7.94 -6.53 6.67
CA PRO A 154 6.69 -6.62 7.41
C PRO A 154 6.65 -7.76 8.44
N GLY A 155 7.19 -8.92 8.10
CA GLY A 155 7.21 -10.12 8.95
C GLY A 155 6.36 -11.27 8.42
N GLY A 156 6.39 -12.40 9.12
CA GLY A 156 5.67 -13.60 8.71
C GLY A 156 6.10 -14.12 7.33
N ARG A 157 5.14 -14.28 6.43
CA ARG A 157 5.40 -14.70 5.03
C ARG A 157 6.05 -13.61 4.18
N PHE A 158 6.01 -12.36 4.62
CA PHE A 158 6.54 -11.19 3.93
C PHE A 158 8.00 -10.94 4.35
N ARG A 159 8.94 -11.54 3.61
CA ARG A 159 10.38 -11.60 3.93
C ARG A 159 11.23 -10.60 3.14
N GLU A 160 10.60 -9.82 2.30
CA GLU A 160 11.16 -8.74 1.50
C GLU A 160 10.65 -7.38 1.98
N VAL A 161 11.27 -6.28 1.54
CA VAL A 161 10.71 -4.94 1.79
C VAL A 161 9.46 -4.76 0.93
N TYR A 162 8.43 -4.13 1.49
CA TYR A 162 7.22 -3.73 0.77
C TYR A 162 7.09 -2.22 0.77
N TYR A 163 6.63 -1.66 -0.34
CA TYR A 163 6.70 -0.23 -0.57
C TYR A 163 5.86 0.55 0.45
N TRP A 164 4.54 0.48 0.41
CA TRP A 164 3.71 1.36 1.24
C TRP A 164 3.75 0.99 2.73
N ASP A 165 3.96 -0.29 3.06
CA ASP A 165 4.16 -0.79 4.43
C ASP A 165 5.30 -0.06 5.15
N SER A 166 6.35 0.25 4.39
CA SER A 166 7.57 0.86 4.92
C SER A 166 7.34 2.25 5.50
N TYR A 167 6.43 3.06 4.94
CA TYR A 167 6.10 4.36 5.52
C TYR A 167 5.56 4.22 6.94
N PHE A 168 4.60 3.33 7.14
CA PHE A 168 3.98 3.11 8.45
C PHE A 168 4.96 2.47 9.45
N THR A 169 5.84 1.59 8.97
CA THR A 169 6.96 1.05 9.76
C THR A 169 7.92 2.16 10.19
N MET A 170 8.28 3.08 9.28
CA MET A 170 9.16 4.23 9.57
C MET A 170 8.59 5.17 10.64
N LEU A 171 7.27 5.29 10.76
CA LEU A 171 6.65 6.08 11.84
C LEU A 171 7.10 5.56 13.22
N GLY A 172 7.13 4.23 13.40
CA GLY A 172 7.57 3.62 14.64
C GLY A 172 9.10 3.64 14.81
N LEU A 173 9.85 3.43 13.73
CA LEU A 173 11.31 3.56 13.77
C LEU A 173 11.74 4.97 14.23
N ALA A 174 11.02 6.02 13.81
CA ALA A 174 11.26 7.38 14.26
C ALA A 174 11.00 7.54 15.78
N GLU A 175 9.91 6.96 16.30
CA GLU A 175 9.59 6.98 17.73
C GLU A 175 10.58 6.16 18.58
N SER A 176 11.18 5.11 17.98
CA SER A 176 12.25 4.31 18.60
C SER A 176 13.65 4.92 18.40
N GLY A 177 13.77 6.06 17.69
CA GLY A 177 15.04 6.75 17.44
C GLY A 177 15.94 6.10 16.38
N HIS A 178 15.44 5.16 15.57
CA HIS A 178 16.18 4.45 14.52
C HIS A 178 16.21 5.23 13.19
N TRP A 179 16.69 6.46 13.22
CA TRP A 179 16.80 7.32 12.04
C TRP A 179 17.76 6.79 10.98
N ASP A 180 18.79 6.08 11.39
CA ASP A 180 19.71 5.34 10.51
C ASP A 180 18.97 4.36 9.60
N LYS A 181 18.02 3.60 10.14
CA LYS A 181 17.21 2.66 9.36
C LYS A 181 16.21 3.34 8.43
N ILE A 182 15.65 4.46 8.84
CA ILE A 182 14.77 5.27 7.97
C ILE A 182 15.58 5.78 6.77
N GLU A 183 16.78 6.31 7.02
CA GLU A 183 17.68 6.79 5.97
C GLU A 183 18.08 5.65 5.01
N ASP A 184 18.47 4.47 5.54
CA ASP A 184 18.78 3.27 4.77
C ASP A 184 17.63 2.87 3.86
N MET A 185 16.40 2.79 4.39
CA MET A 185 15.22 2.39 3.62
C MET A 185 14.87 3.43 2.55
N VAL A 186 14.99 4.73 2.82
CA VAL A 186 14.78 5.79 1.82
C VAL A 186 15.84 5.69 0.71
N LYS A 187 17.11 5.41 1.04
CA LYS A 187 18.18 5.17 0.06
C LYS A 187 17.90 3.94 -0.79
N ASN A 188 17.39 2.86 -0.20
CA ASN A 188 16.99 1.66 -0.93
C ASN A 188 15.88 1.94 -1.95
N PHE A 189 14.84 2.68 -1.56
CA PHE A 189 13.77 3.06 -2.50
C PHE A 189 14.27 4.01 -3.59
N ALA A 190 15.17 4.93 -3.26
CA ALA A 190 15.84 5.78 -4.24
C ALA A 190 16.66 4.95 -5.25
N TYR A 191 17.38 3.93 -4.78
CA TYR A 191 18.11 2.98 -5.61
C TYR A 191 17.16 2.18 -6.54
N GLU A 192 16.00 1.71 -6.05
CA GLU A 192 15.00 1.02 -6.87
C GLU A 192 14.44 1.94 -7.97
N ILE A 193 14.14 3.21 -7.64
CA ILE A 193 13.72 4.21 -8.64
C ILE A 193 14.81 4.41 -9.70
N ASP A 194 16.07 4.53 -9.29
CA ASP A 194 17.18 4.73 -10.24
C ASP A 194 17.42 3.50 -11.11
N THR A 195 17.20 2.31 -10.57
CA THR A 195 17.45 1.03 -11.26
C THR A 195 16.27 0.62 -12.16
N TRP A 196 15.05 0.69 -11.65
CA TRP A 196 13.84 0.16 -12.29
C TRP A 196 12.91 1.25 -12.85
N GLY A 197 13.14 2.50 -12.52
CA GLY A 197 12.29 3.64 -12.88
C GLY A 197 11.11 3.87 -11.93
N HIS A 198 10.91 2.99 -10.97
CA HIS A 198 9.85 3.05 -9.96
C HIS A 198 10.21 2.18 -8.75
N ILE A 199 9.43 2.28 -7.68
CA ILE A 199 9.49 1.37 -6.54
C ILE A 199 8.55 0.20 -6.83
N PRO A 200 9.05 -1.06 -6.93
CA PRO A 200 8.19 -2.23 -7.08
C PRO A 200 7.30 -2.45 -5.85
N ASN A 201 6.27 -3.28 -5.98
CA ASN A 201 5.40 -3.69 -4.86
C ASN A 201 6.23 -4.20 -3.64
N GLY A 202 7.34 -4.89 -3.92
CA GLY A 202 8.37 -5.32 -3.00
C GLY A 202 9.61 -5.72 -3.79
N ASN A 203 10.77 -5.92 -3.14
CA ASN A 203 12.03 -6.21 -3.82
C ASN A 203 12.13 -7.68 -4.29
N ARG A 204 11.17 -8.11 -5.12
CA ARG A 204 11.15 -9.40 -5.83
C ARG A 204 10.95 -9.21 -7.32
N SER A 205 11.58 -10.06 -8.14
CA SER A 205 11.50 -9.96 -9.61
C SER A 205 10.06 -10.07 -10.15
N TYR A 206 9.19 -10.81 -9.49
CA TYR A 206 7.80 -10.95 -9.90
C TYR A 206 6.92 -9.76 -9.53
N TYR A 207 7.44 -8.79 -8.78
CA TYR A 207 6.79 -7.53 -8.45
C TYR A 207 7.16 -6.36 -9.36
N LEU A 208 8.15 -6.51 -10.25
CA LEU A 208 8.67 -5.43 -11.10
C LEU A 208 7.65 -4.82 -12.07
N SER A 209 6.56 -5.53 -12.37
CA SER A 209 5.54 -5.03 -13.30
C SER A 209 4.52 -4.07 -12.69
N ARG A 210 4.53 -3.90 -11.36
CA ARG A 210 3.64 -3.01 -10.63
C ARG A 210 4.33 -2.32 -9.45
N SER A 211 3.75 -1.22 -9.01
CA SER A 211 4.10 -0.54 -7.76
C SER A 211 3.02 -0.79 -6.70
N GLN A 212 3.09 -0.06 -5.59
CA GLN A 212 2.05 0.06 -4.57
C GLN A 212 1.67 1.54 -4.36
N PRO A 213 0.75 1.90 -3.44
CA PRO A 213 0.42 3.30 -3.16
C PRO A 213 1.67 4.15 -2.90
N PRO A 214 1.83 5.30 -3.59
CA PRO A 214 3.09 6.05 -3.62
C PRO A 214 3.33 6.88 -2.35
N PHE A 215 3.91 6.26 -1.34
CA PHE A 215 4.25 6.88 -0.06
C PHE A 215 5.68 7.43 0.02
N PHE A 216 6.52 7.30 -1.02
CA PHE A 216 7.92 7.72 -0.97
C PHE A 216 8.07 9.23 -0.67
N SER A 217 7.19 10.05 -1.20
CA SER A 217 7.16 11.48 -0.89
C SER A 217 6.99 11.74 0.62
N LEU A 218 6.10 11.01 1.28
CA LEU A 218 5.89 11.10 2.73
C LEU A 218 7.06 10.51 3.54
N MET A 219 7.75 9.49 3.02
CA MET A 219 8.97 8.94 3.64
C MET A 219 10.10 9.96 3.62
N VAL A 220 10.29 10.66 2.49
CA VAL A 220 11.29 11.73 2.37
C VAL A 220 10.93 12.91 3.27
N GLU A 221 9.66 13.31 3.36
CA GLU A 221 9.21 14.35 4.30
C GLU A 221 9.41 13.94 5.76
N LEU A 222 9.16 12.66 6.11
CA LEU A 222 9.46 12.15 7.44
C LEU A 222 10.96 12.25 7.75
N LEU A 223 11.82 11.80 6.83
CA LEU A 223 13.27 11.91 6.98
C LEU A 223 13.71 13.37 7.10
N ALA A 224 13.07 14.30 6.36
CA ALA A 224 13.36 15.75 6.39
C ALA A 224 13.08 16.39 7.75
N THR A 225 12.29 15.77 8.62
CA THR A 225 12.12 16.23 10.00
C THR A 225 13.40 16.05 10.83
N HIS A 226 14.26 15.12 10.45
CA HIS A 226 15.55 14.82 11.08
C HIS A 226 16.75 15.36 10.27
N ASP A 227 16.77 15.08 8.97
CA ASP A 227 17.76 15.58 8.02
C ASP A 227 17.16 16.62 7.07
N LYS A 228 17.48 17.89 7.28
CA LYS A 228 16.93 19.01 6.51
C LYS A 228 17.32 19.02 5.02
N GLU A 229 18.37 18.28 4.64
CA GLU A 229 18.79 18.17 3.25
C GLU A 229 18.04 17.07 2.49
N ALA A 230 17.24 16.22 3.16
CA ALA A 230 16.60 15.06 2.55
C ALA A 230 15.73 15.42 1.32
N LEU A 231 14.91 16.48 1.39
CA LEU A 231 14.10 16.94 0.25
C LEU A 231 14.95 17.30 -0.97
N LYS A 232 16.09 17.95 -0.76
CA LYS A 232 17.02 18.32 -1.82
C LYS A 232 17.76 17.10 -2.36
N THR A 233 18.21 16.22 -1.47
CA THR A 233 18.97 15.01 -1.81
C THR A 233 18.15 14.07 -2.69
N PHE A 234 16.88 13.85 -2.36
CA PHE A 234 16.01 12.88 -3.03
C PHE A 234 15.07 13.49 -4.09
N GLN A 235 15.18 14.81 -4.38
CA GLN A 235 14.38 15.45 -5.44
C GLN A 235 14.45 14.72 -6.80
N PRO A 236 15.63 14.25 -7.28
CA PRO A 236 15.71 13.55 -8.56
C PRO A 236 14.85 12.27 -8.58
N GLN A 237 14.86 11.49 -7.51
CA GLN A 237 14.08 10.24 -7.42
C GLN A 237 12.59 10.52 -7.25
N LEU A 238 12.20 11.52 -6.45
CA LEU A 238 10.81 11.99 -6.38
C LEU A 238 10.28 12.39 -7.77
N THR A 239 11.09 13.07 -8.56
CA THR A 239 10.74 13.46 -9.94
C THR A 239 10.58 12.25 -10.85
N LYS A 240 11.47 11.25 -10.77
CA LYS A 240 11.39 10.03 -11.57
C LYS A 240 10.15 9.19 -11.20
N GLU A 241 9.85 9.07 -9.91
CA GLU A 241 8.65 8.36 -9.46
C GLU A 241 7.38 9.07 -9.97
N TYR A 242 7.33 10.39 -9.90
CA TYR A 242 6.22 11.15 -10.49
C TYR A 242 6.07 10.88 -11.99
N GLN A 243 7.18 10.83 -12.74
CA GLN A 243 7.18 10.51 -14.17
C GLN A 243 6.64 9.11 -14.45
N TYR A 244 6.97 8.11 -13.62
CA TYR A 244 6.40 6.76 -13.73
C TYR A 244 4.87 6.77 -13.58
N TRP A 245 4.35 7.47 -12.58
CA TRP A 245 2.90 7.56 -12.36
C TRP A 245 2.18 8.36 -13.44
N MET A 246 2.85 9.29 -14.11
CA MET A 246 2.28 10.16 -15.15
C MET A 246 2.65 9.73 -16.57
N GLU A 247 3.28 8.55 -16.75
CA GLU A 247 3.75 8.06 -18.05
C GLU A 247 2.63 8.05 -19.11
N GLY A 248 2.86 8.76 -20.23
CA GLY A 248 1.95 8.85 -21.37
C GLY A 248 0.80 9.85 -21.20
N GLY A 249 0.67 10.52 -20.05
CA GLY A 249 -0.44 11.45 -19.76
C GLY A 249 -0.57 12.61 -20.74
N ASP A 250 0.56 13.17 -21.20
CA ASP A 250 0.58 14.33 -22.10
C ASP A 250 -0.04 14.02 -23.48
N SER A 251 0.11 12.79 -23.95
CA SER A 251 -0.36 12.35 -25.28
C SER A 251 -1.79 11.80 -25.28
N LEU A 252 -2.44 11.66 -24.12
CA LEU A 252 -3.79 11.11 -24.02
C LEU A 252 -4.84 12.05 -24.64
N ALA A 253 -5.77 11.46 -25.38
CA ALA A 253 -6.99 12.15 -25.78
C ALA A 253 -7.95 12.30 -24.58
N PRO A 254 -8.77 13.36 -24.51
CA PRO A 254 -9.82 13.49 -23.52
C PRO A 254 -10.75 12.27 -23.48
N GLY A 255 -11.07 11.78 -22.28
CA GLY A 255 -11.90 10.59 -22.07
C GLY A 255 -11.19 9.27 -22.29
N SER A 256 -9.86 9.24 -22.38
CA SER A 256 -9.05 8.02 -22.54
C SER A 256 -8.15 7.74 -21.35
N ALA A 257 -7.63 6.52 -21.28
CA ALA A 257 -6.68 6.08 -20.26
C ALA A 257 -5.54 5.28 -20.89
N SER A 258 -4.34 5.39 -20.33
CA SER A 258 -3.19 4.56 -20.68
C SER A 258 -2.46 4.20 -19.41
N LYS A 259 -2.25 2.89 -19.19
CA LYS A 259 -1.61 2.40 -17.96
C LYS A 259 -2.20 3.10 -16.71
N ARG A 260 -1.36 3.82 -15.97
CA ARG A 260 -1.69 4.49 -14.69
C ARG A 260 -2.39 5.83 -14.83
N VAL A 261 -2.49 6.40 -16.02
CA VAL A 261 -3.04 7.75 -16.23
C VAL A 261 -4.38 7.71 -16.91
N VAL A 262 -5.29 8.55 -16.44
CA VAL A 262 -6.62 8.79 -17.00
C VAL A 262 -6.76 10.26 -17.31
N LYS A 263 -7.17 10.59 -18.53
CA LYS A 263 -7.54 11.95 -18.93
C LYS A 263 -9.07 12.07 -19.02
N LEU A 264 -9.64 12.86 -18.15
CA LEU A 264 -11.07 13.11 -18.11
C LEU A 264 -11.54 13.88 -19.36
N GLN A 265 -12.84 13.91 -19.63
CA GLN A 265 -13.41 14.63 -20.78
C GLN A 265 -13.09 16.13 -20.74
N ASN A 266 -12.98 16.72 -19.57
CA ASN A 266 -12.59 18.12 -19.37
C ASN A 266 -11.07 18.37 -19.49
N GLY A 267 -10.28 17.33 -19.79
CA GLY A 267 -8.82 17.39 -19.96
C GLY A 267 -8.02 17.23 -18.67
N ALA A 268 -8.64 17.16 -17.50
CA ALA A 268 -7.95 16.92 -16.25
C ALA A 268 -7.33 15.52 -16.20
N LEU A 269 -6.13 15.41 -15.59
CA LEU A 269 -5.40 14.16 -15.43
C LEU A 269 -5.58 13.63 -14.01
N LEU A 270 -5.97 12.36 -13.90
CA LEU A 270 -6.03 11.59 -12.68
C LEU A 270 -5.32 10.24 -12.88
N ASN A 271 -5.16 9.47 -11.81
CA ASN A 271 -4.45 8.20 -11.84
C ASN A 271 -5.36 7.02 -11.47
N ARG A 272 -4.95 5.82 -11.93
CA ARG A 272 -5.54 4.53 -11.54
C ARG A 272 -4.44 3.52 -11.23
N TYR A 273 -4.77 2.47 -10.48
CA TYR A 273 -3.87 1.34 -10.26
C TYR A 273 -3.75 0.49 -11.53
N TRP A 274 -2.56 -0.04 -11.78
CA TRP A 274 -2.22 -0.77 -12.98
C TRP A 274 -1.04 -1.70 -12.77
N ASP A 275 -1.05 -2.85 -13.45
CA ASP A 275 0.10 -3.75 -13.61
C ASP A 275 0.36 -3.92 -15.11
N ASP A 276 1.61 -3.89 -15.53
CA ASP A 276 1.97 -4.03 -16.95
C ASP A 276 1.80 -5.46 -17.46
N ARG A 277 1.65 -6.47 -16.57
CA ARG A 277 1.34 -7.87 -16.89
C ARG A 277 -0.15 -8.17 -16.75
N ASP A 278 -0.60 -9.17 -17.53
CA ASP A 278 -1.98 -9.69 -17.53
C ASP A 278 -2.00 -11.23 -17.44
N THR A 279 -1.07 -11.77 -16.66
CA THR A 279 -0.90 -13.19 -16.33
C THR A 279 -1.18 -13.40 -14.84
N PRO A 280 -1.43 -14.65 -14.37
CA PRO A 280 -1.60 -14.89 -12.93
C PRO A 280 -0.42 -14.36 -12.11
N ARG A 281 -0.67 -13.88 -10.89
CA ARG A 281 0.37 -13.46 -9.95
C ARG A 281 1.17 -14.68 -9.49
N PRO A 282 2.50 -14.70 -9.55
CA PRO A 282 3.30 -15.85 -9.09
C PRO A 282 3.04 -16.26 -7.64
N GLU A 283 2.85 -15.28 -6.76
CA GLU A 283 2.62 -15.47 -5.32
C GLU A 283 1.22 -15.97 -4.94
N SER A 284 0.26 -15.93 -5.90
CA SER A 284 -1.14 -16.38 -5.75
C SER A 284 -1.63 -17.02 -7.06
N TRP A 285 -0.76 -17.78 -7.72
CA TRP A 285 -0.99 -18.24 -9.10
C TRP A 285 -2.24 -19.09 -9.26
N LEU A 286 -2.46 -20.04 -8.36
CA LEU A 286 -3.60 -20.94 -8.44
C LEU A 286 -4.92 -20.24 -8.11
N ASP A 287 -4.91 -19.28 -7.19
CA ASP A 287 -6.09 -18.49 -6.84
C ASP A 287 -6.52 -17.63 -8.03
N ASP A 288 -5.58 -16.98 -8.71
CA ASP A 288 -5.86 -16.20 -9.90
C ASP A 288 -6.40 -17.06 -11.05
N VAL A 289 -5.76 -18.21 -11.32
CA VAL A 289 -6.21 -19.16 -12.37
C VAL A 289 -7.60 -19.72 -12.04
N THR A 290 -7.86 -20.02 -10.77
CA THR A 290 -9.16 -20.53 -10.34
C THR A 290 -10.23 -19.45 -10.47
N THR A 291 -9.93 -18.23 -10.09
CA THR A 291 -10.82 -17.07 -10.26
C THR A 291 -11.20 -16.86 -11.72
N ALA A 292 -10.23 -16.87 -12.63
CA ALA A 292 -10.49 -16.74 -14.05
C ALA A 292 -11.30 -17.90 -14.62
N LYS A 293 -10.98 -19.14 -14.23
CA LYS A 293 -11.70 -20.34 -14.66
C LYS A 293 -13.17 -20.35 -14.22
N ASN A 294 -13.45 -19.80 -13.04
CA ASN A 294 -14.83 -19.70 -12.51
C ASN A 294 -15.64 -18.54 -13.14
N ASN A 295 -15.01 -17.71 -13.99
CA ASN A 295 -15.64 -16.59 -14.67
C ASN A 295 -15.38 -16.64 -16.18
N PRO A 296 -15.84 -17.69 -16.88
CA PRO A 296 -15.51 -17.95 -18.29
C PRO A 296 -16.07 -16.91 -19.27
N ASP A 297 -17.03 -16.10 -18.86
CA ASP A 297 -17.64 -15.04 -19.68
C ASP A 297 -16.75 -13.80 -19.80
N ARG A 298 -15.65 -13.72 -19.03
CA ARG A 298 -14.64 -12.66 -19.12
C ARG A 298 -13.31 -13.23 -19.63
N PRO A 299 -12.58 -12.48 -20.49
CA PRO A 299 -11.21 -12.87 -20.83
C PRO A 299 -10.32 -13.01 -19.59
N ALA A 300 -9.63 -14.13 -19.45
CA ALA A 300 -8.78 -14.40 -18.30
C ALA A 300 -7.71 -13.31 -18.09
N THR A 301 -7.14 -12.79 -19.19
CA THR A 301 -6.16 -11.68 -19.16
C THR A 301 -6.70 -10.40 -18.55
N GLU A 302 -7.98 -10.09 -18.73
CA GLU A 302 -8.61 -8.93 -18.08
C GLU A 302 -8.75 -9.17 -16.58
N ILE A 303 -9.21 -10.37 -16.18
CA ILE A 303 -9.32 -10.73 -14.75
C ILE A 303 -7.96 -10.67 -14.08
N TYR A 304 -6.91 -11.26 -14.70
CA TYR A 304 -5.56 -11.21 -14.13
C TYR A 304 -5.05 -9.80 -13.97
N ARG A 305 -5.26 -8.91 -14.95
CA ARG A 305 -4.84 -7.52 -14.85
C ARG A 305 -5.56 -6.78 -13.74
N ASP A 306 -6.85 -7.02 -13.56
CA ASP A 306 -7.63 -6.41 -12.48
C ASP A 306 -7.22 -6.95 -11.09
N LEU A 307 -6.94 -8.25 -10.96
CA LEU A 307 -6.36 -8.83 -9.74
C LEU A 307 -4.99 -8.23 -9.41
N ARG A 308 -4.11 -8.12 -10.41
CA ARG A 308 -2.79 -7.48 -10.27
C ARG A 308 -2.88 -6.00 -9.89
N ALA A 309 -3.82 -5.27 -10.49
CA ALA A 309 -4.08 -3.87 -10.14
C ALA A 309 -4.66 -3.75 -8.72
N GLY A 310 -5.49 -4.70 -8.30
CA GLY A 310 -5.96 -4.84 -6.92
C GLY A 310 -4.80 -5.03 -5.95
N ALA A 311 -3.83 -5.89 -6.28
CA ALA A 311 -2.61 -6.05 -5.50
C ALA A 311 -1.75 -4.77 -5.49
N ALA A 312 -1.65 -4.04 -6.62
CA ALA A 312 -0.98 -2.74 -6.68
C ALA A 312 -1.64 -1.67 -5.80
N SER A 313 -2.95 -1.78 -5.55
CA SER A 313 -3.67 -0.86 -4.66
C SER A 313 -3.36 -1.10 -3.17
N GLY A 314 -2.78 -2.24 -2.83
CA GLY A 314 -2.62 -2.71 -1.45
C GLY A 314 -3.91 -3.23 -0.81
N TRP A 315 -5.06 -3.20 -1.52
CA TRP A 315 -6.36 -3.68 -1.03
C TRP A 315 -6.78 -4.98 -1.75
N ASP A 316 -5.96 -5.99 -1.64
CA ASP A 316 -6.15 -7.32 -2.24
C ASP A 316 -6.69 -8.33 -1.21
N PHE A 317 -8.02 -8.60 -1.21
CA PHE A 317 -8.99 -7.89 -2.06
C PHE A 317 -10.11 -7.27 -1.24
N SER A 318 -10.98 -6.54 -1.92
CA SER A 318 -12.07 -5.78 -1.31
C SER A 318 -13.26 -5.69 -2.26
N SER A 319 -14.46 -5.67 -1.71
CA SER A 319 -15.70 -5.33 -2.43
C SER A 319 -15.63 -3.98 -3.13
N ARG A 320 -14.70 -3.10 -2.71
CA ARG A 320 -14.39 -1.82 -3.33
C ARG A 320 -14.20 -1.92 -4.85
N TRP A 321 -13.60 -3.01 -5.32
CA TRP A 321 -13.22 -3.24 -6.71
C TRP A 321 -14.19 -4.10 -7.50
N MET A 322 -15.27 -4.61 -6.87
CA MET A 322 -16.13 -5.64 -7.43
C MET A 322 -17.51 -5.09 -7.83
N ASP A 323 -18.04 -5.60 -8.95
CA ASP A 323 -19.45 -5.37 -9.31
C ASP A 323 -20.40 -6.20 -8.43
N ASN A 324 -20.02 -7.43 -8.11
CA ASN A 324 -20.70 -8.29 -7.17
C ASN A 324 -19.75 -8.59 -5.99
N PRO A 325 -20.04 -8.07 -4.79
CA PRO A 325 -19.19 -8.25 -3.62
C PRO A 325 -18.89 -9.70 -3.22
N GLU A 326 -19.76 -10.63 -3.63
CA GLU A 326 -19.61 -12.06 -3.32
C GLU A 326 -18.76 -12.84 -4.35
N GLN A 327 -18.34 -12.19 -5.44
CA GLN A 327 -17.66 -12.82 -6.56
C GLN A 327 -16.38 -12.07 -6.93
N LEU A 328 -15.22 -12.57 -6.50
CA LEU A 328 -13.93 -11.98 -6.80
C LEU A 328 -13.68 -11.80 -8.31
N GLY A 329 -14.16 -12.71 -9.15
CA GLY A 329 -14.05 -12.60 -10.61
C GLY A 329 -14.82 -11.43 -11.23
N SER A 330 -15.67 -10.74 -10.46
CA SER A 330 -16.32 -9.49 -10.86
C SER A 330 -15.45 -8.24 -10.63
N ILE A 331 -14.18 -8.42 -10.25
CA ILE A 331 -13.20 -7.34 -10.00
C ILE A 331 -12.94 -6.52 -11.27
N HIS A 332 -12.88 -5.19 -11.11
CA HIS A 332 -12.64 -4.23 -12.19
C HIS A 332 -11.73 -3.09 -11.74
N THR A 333 -10.68 -3.38 -10.99
CA THR A 333 -9.79 -2.37 -10.39
C THR A 333 -9.28 -1.35 -11.41
N THR A 334 -8.90 -1.80 -12.60
CA THR A 334 -8.37 -0.90 -13.65
C THR A 334 -9.41 0.05 -14.22
N SER A 335 -10.68 -0.15 -13.92
CA SER A 335 -11.78 0.73 -14.34
C SER A 335 -12.10 1.84 -13.34
N PHE A 336 -11.48 1.84 -12.18
CA PHE A 336 -11.68 2.86 -11.16
C PHE A 336 -10.60 3.94 -11.18
N ILE A 337 -11.01 5.18 -10.90
CA ILE A 337 -10.14 6.27 -10.50
C ILE A 337 -10.22 6.34 -8.97
N PRO A 338 -9.22 5.79 -8.23
CA PRO A 338 -9.32 5.66 -6.78
C PRO A 338 -8.98 6.95 -6.05
N VAL A 339 -9.68 7.20 -4.96
CA VAL A 339 -9.55 8.42 -4.19
C VAL A 339 -8.22 8.50 -3.44
N ASP A 340 -7.76 7.40 -2.87
CA ASP A 340 -6.50 7.30 -2.13
C ASP A 340 -5.28 7.56 -3.01
N LEU A 341 -5.18 6.90 -4.18
CA LEU A 341 -4.08 7.12 -5.11
C LEU A 341 -4.00 8.59 -5.55
N ASN A 342 -5.14 9.21 -5.87
CA ASN A 342 -5.15 10.59 -6.33
C ASN A 342 -4.84 11.59 -5.20
N ALA A 343 -5.21 11.29 -3.97
CA ALA A 343 -4.77 12.05 -2.79
C ALA A 343 -3.24 11.93 -2.57
N LEU A 344 -2.67 10.73 -2.73
CA LEU A 344 -1.22 10.51 -2.62
C LEU A 344 -0.44 11.19 -3.76
N MET A 345 -1.00 11.21 -4.98
CA MET A 345 -0.41 11.96 -6.09
C MET A 345 -0.43 13.47 -5.85
N TYR A 346 -1.51 14.00 -5.26
CA TYR A 346 -1.55 15.39 -4.79
C TYR A 346 -0.44 15.66 -3.77
N GLN A 347 -0.26 14.78 -2.78
CA GLN A 347 0.81 14.89 -1.80
C GLN A 347 2.19 14.86 -2.46
N MET A 348 2.42 13.97 -3.43
CA MET A 348 3.68 13.91 -4.18
C MET A 348 3.97 15.22 -4.92
N GLU A 349 2.95 15.82 -5.56
CA GLU A 349 3.08 17.13 -6.20
C GLU A 349 3.43 18.25 -5.19
N LYS A 350 2.83 18.21 -3.99
CA LYS A 350 3.17 19.15 -2.91
C LYS A 350 4.62 18.95 -2.43
N THR A 351 5.04 17.72 -2.21
CA THR A 351 6.42 17.40 -1.80
C THR A 351 7.44 17.82 -2.86
N LEU A 352 7.12 17.63 -4.16
CA LEU A 352 7.96 18.10 -5.26
C LEU A 352 8.07 19.62 -5.32
N SER A 353 7.00 20.35 -4.99
CA SER A 353 7.08 21.80 -4.81
C SER A 353 8.04 22.19 -3.67
N HIS A 354 7.93 21.50 -2.51
CA HIS A 354 8.83 21.73 -1.37
C HIS A 354 10.29 21.39 -1.72
N ALA A 355 10.54 20.28 -2.40
CA ALA A 355 11.86 19.87 -2.84
C ALA A 355 12.47 20.87 -3.86
N SER A 356 11.66 21.39 -4.79
CA SER A 356 12.07 22.42 -5.73
C SER A 356 12.48 23.73 -5.02
N LYS A 357 11.71 24.15 -3.99
CA LYS A 357 12.09 25.29 -3.15
C LYS A 357 13.41 25.05 -2.42
N ALA A 358 13.62 23.86 -1.87
CA ALA A 358 14.85 23.48 -1.18
C ALA A 358 16.09 23.51 -2.09
N THR A 359 15.92 23.29 -3.40
CA THR A 359 16.99 23.39 -4.39
C THR A 359 17.11 24.78 -5.05
N GLY A 360 16.23 25.73 -4.72
CA GLY A 360 16.18 27.07 -5.32
C GLY A 360 15.53 27.12 -6.70
N ASP A 361 14.81 26.04 -7.11
CA ASP A 361 14.06 26.00 -8.36
C ASP A 361 12.63 26.54 -8.15
N GLU A 362 12.50 27.86 -8.13
CA GLU A 362 11.20 28.54 -7.96
C GLU A 362 10.23 28.23 -9.11
N ALA A 363 10.73 28.04 -10.33
CA ALA A 363 9.89 27.70 -11.49
C ALA A 363 9.31 26.28 -11.35
N GLY A 364 10.11 25.32 -10.92
CA GLY A 364 9.69 23.97 -10.60
C GLY A 364 8.67 23.96 -9.47
N ALA A 365 8.91 24.72 -8.40
CA ALA A 365 7.99 24.85 -7.28
C ALA A 365 6.62 25.36 -7.73
N ALA A 366 6.58 26.46 -8.49
CA ALA A 366 5.33 27.02 -9.03
C ALA A 366 4.62 26.04 -9.97
N ARG A 367 5.37 25.28 -10.77
CA ARG A 367 4.81 24.24 -11.65
C ARG A 367 4.12 23.15 -10.84
N TYR A 368 4.75 22.59 -9.82
CA TYR A 368 4.18 21.53 -9.01
C TYR A 368 3.01 22.00 -8.13
N ASP A 369 3.08 23.23 -7.59
CA ASP A 369 1.94 23.83 -6.89
C ASP A 369 0.71 23.99 -7.81
N LYS A 370 0.93 24.34 -9.09
CA LYS A 370 -0.13 24.39 -10.10
C LYS A 370 -0.72 23.00 -10.39
N LEU A 371 0.12 21.98 -10.54
CA LEU A 371 -0.32 20.60 -10.79
C LEU A 371 -1.13 20.07 -9.60
N ALA A 372 -0.66 20.29 -8.38
CA ALA A 372 -1.39 19.94 -7.16
C ALA A 372 -2.78 20.61 -7.11
N SER A 373 -2.85 21.91 -7.41
CA SER A 373 -4.14 22.64 -7.45
C SER A 373 -5.08 22.10 -8.52
N GLN A 374 -4.58 21.75 -9.70
CA GLN A 374 -5.37 21.14 -10.78
C GLN A 374 -5.89 19.76 -10.39
N ARG A 375 -5.05 18.94 -9.75
CA ARG A 375 -5.44 17.62 -9.24
C ARG A 375 -6.51 17.75 -8.14
N GLN A 376 -6.32 18.66 -7.20
CA GLN A 376 -7.30 18.94 -6.16
C GLN A 376 -8.68 19.27 -6.76
N GLN A 377 -8.73 20.19 -7.73
CA GLN A 377 -9.97 20.55 -8.42
C GLN A 377 -10.60 19.36 -9.16
N ALA A 378 -9.76 18.51 -9.80
CA ALA A 378 -10.25 17.32 -10.47
C ALA A 378 -10.81 16.29 -9.47
N MET A 379 -10.16 16.09 -8.32
CA MET A 379 -10.67 15.24 -7.24
C MET A 379 -11.99 15.75 -6.68
N GLU A 380 -12.06 17.04 -6.37
CA GLU A 380 -13.26 17.69 -5.85
C GLU A 380 -14.47 17.57 -6.79
N SER A 381 -14.24 17.61 -8.10
CA SER A 381 -15.31 17.53 -9.11
C SER A 381 -15.67 16.09 -9.52
N THR A 382 -14.77 15.11 -9.31
CA THR A 382 -14.92 13.76 -9.86
C THR A 382 -15.14 12.71 -8.77
N LEU A 383 -14.48 12.86 -7.62
CA LEU A 383 -14.44 11.85 -6.56
C LEU A 383 -15.35 12.18 -5.37
N TRP A 384 -16.06 13.30 -5.40
CA TRP A 384 -17.03 13.67 -4.38
C TRP A 384 -18.43 13.18 -4.74
N ASN A 385 -19.06 12.43 -3.84
CA ASN A 385 -20.44 12.00 -3.98
C ASN A 385 -21.37 12.96 -3.21
N ASP A 386 -21.98 13.92 -3.93
CA ASP A 386 -22.88 14.93 -3.35
C ASP A 386 -24.10 14.32 -2.65
N LYS A 387 -24.59 13.18 -3.13
CA LYS A 387 -25.77 12.51 -2.57
C LYS A 387 -25.48 11.84 -1.24
N LYS A 388 -24.25 11.33 -1.08
CA LYS A 388 -23.83 10.56 0.06
C LYS A 388 -23.04 11.39 1.08
N GLY A 389 -22.37 12.44 0.65
CA GLY A 389 -21.56 13.31 1.50
C GLY A 389 -20.20 12.73 1.86
N TRP A 390 -19.57 12.00 0.94
CA TRP A 390 -18.20 11.51 1.12
C TRP A 390 -17.43 11.39 -0.19
N TYR A 391 -16.10 11.30 -0.11
CA TYR A 391 -15.27 10.95 -1.26
C TYR A 391 -15.36 9.45 -1.53
N ALA A 392 -15.42 9.07 -2.81
CA ALA A 392 -15.44 7.70 -3.27
C ALA A 392 -14.78 7.57 -4.65
N ASP A 393 -14.46 6.34 -5.04
CA ASP A 393 -13.86 6.05 -6.33
C ASP A 393 -14.83 6.34 -7.48
N TYR A 394 -14.28 6.79 -8.61
CA TYR A 394 -15.08 7.00 -9.82
C TYR A 394 -14.97 5.80 -10.76
N ASP A 395 -16.10 5.18 -11.08
CA ASP A 395 -16.17 4.08 -12.04
C ASP A 395 -16.29 4.65 -13.48
N MET A 396 -15.22 4.47 -14.26
CA MET A 396 -15.14 4.96 -15.65
C MET A 396 -16.13 4.25 -16.59
N ARG A 397 -16.53 3.00 -16.32
CA ARG A 397 -17.51 2.24 -17.11
C ARG A 397 -18.90 2.80 -16.90
N ARG A 398 -19.25 3.07 -15.63
CA ARG A 398 -20.55 3.63 -15.22
C ARG A 398 -20.60 5.13 -15.36
N LYS A 399 -19.44 5.79 -15.52
CA LYS A 399 -19.27 7.25 -15.55
C LYS A 399 -19.91 7.93 -14.33
N ALA A 400 -19.70 7.35 -13.18
CA ALA A 400 -20.29 7.79 -11.92
C ALA A 400 -19.33 7.53 -10.74
N VAL A 401 -19.41 8.41 -9.74
CA VAL A 401 -18.78 8.19 -8.45
C VAL A 401 -19.53 7.07 -7.70
N SER A 402 -18.79 6.20 -7.03
CA SER A 402 -19.34 5.09 -6.24
C SER A 402 -20.17 5.59 -5.05
N ASP A 403 -21.16 4.81 -4.66
CA ASP A 403 -21.94 5.02 -3.43
C ASP A 403 -21.30 4.38 -2.19
N SER A 404 -20.23 3.60 -2.37
CA SER A 404 -19.57 2.87 -1.29
C SER A 404 -18.77 3.79 -0.38
N LEU A 405 -19.03 3.71 0.93
CA LEU A 405 -18.17 4.35 1.93
C LEU A 405 -17.06 3.39 2.34
N THR A 406 -15.82 3.83 2.18
CA THR A 406 -14.63 3.11 2.59
C THR A 406 -13.68 4.04 3.34
N ALA A 407 -12.72 3.48 4.07
CA ALA A 407 -11.68 4.28 4.75
C ALA A 407 -10.82 5.10 3.78
N ALA A 408 -10.83 4.79 2.46
CA ALA A 408 -10.16 5.59 1.44
C ALA A 408 -10.72 7.03 1.35
N ALA A 409 -11.97 7.27 1.77
CA ALA A 409 -12.58 8.60 1.86
C ALA A 409 -11.82 9.58 2.77
N LEU A 410 -10.96 9.06 3.66
CA LEU A 410 -10.17 9.86 4.61
C LEU A 410 -8.83 10.34 4.03
N TYR A 411 -8.38 9.81 2.90
CA TYR A 411 -7.10 10.23 2.29
C TYR A 411 -7.07 11.70 1.87
N PRO A 412 -8.12 12.30 1.26
CA PRO A 412 -8.14 13.74 1.00
C PRO A 412 -7.99 14.60 2.27
N LEU A 413 -8.49 14.11 3.42
CA LEU A 413 -8.30 14.78 4.71
C LEU A 413 -6.84 14.60 5.19
N PHE A 414 -6.30 13.41 5.06
CA PHE A 414 -4.92 13.10 5.45
C PHE A 414 -3.90 14.00 4.76
N VAL A 415 -4.06 14.22 3.45
CA VAL A 415 -3.14 15.07 2.65
C VAL A 415 -3.57 16.54 2.59
N LYS A 416 -4.58 16.96 3.36
CA LYS A 416 -5.12 18.35 3.38
C LYS A 416 -5.62 18.85 2.02
N ALA A 417 -6.17 17.97 1.21
CA ALA A 417 -6.72 18.30 -0.11
C ALA A 417 -8.23 18.58 -0.10
N ALA A 418 -8.95 18.24 0.97
CA ALA A 418 -10.39 18.42 1.07
C ALA A 418 -10.79 19.87 1.41
N ALA A 419 -11.99 20.29 0.97
CA ALA A 419 -12.62 21.48 1.51
C ALA A 419 -13.16 21.21 2.92
N GLN A 420 -13.19 22.22 3.82
CA GLN A 420 -13.57 22.05 5.23
C GLN A 420 -14.99 21.45 5.36
N ASP A 421 -15.97 21.96 4.63
CA ASP A 421 -17.36 21.47 4.69
C ASP A 421 -17.51 20.03 4.24
N ARG A 422 -16.65 19.56 3.32
CA ARG A 422 -16.58 18.17 2.89
C ARG A 422 -15.88 17.30 3.92
N ALA A 423 -14.80 17.78 4.50
CA ALA A 423 -14.11 17.09 5.59
C ALA A 423 -15.05 16.87 6.78
N ASP A 424 -15.87 17.87 7.15
CA ASP A 424 -16.87 17.77 8.22
C ASP A 424 -17.90 16.66 7.94
N LYS A 425 -18.35 16.55 6.68
CA LYS A 425 -19.27 15.47 6.26
C LYS A 425 -18.61 14.09 6.29
N VAL A 426 -17.36 13.99 5.84
CA VAL A 426 -16.58 12.73 5.91
C VAL A 426 -16.36 12.32 7.37
N ALA A 427 -16.05 13.26 8.26
CA ALA A 427 -15.91 13.00 9.69
C ALA A 427 -17.21 12.44 10.29
N ALA A 428 -18.34 13.07 9.98
CA ALA A 428 -19.66 12.61 10.46
C ALA A 428 -20.00 11.21 9.90
N ALA A 429 -19.75 10.94 8.62
CA ALA A 429 -19.96 9.63 8.01
C ALA A 429 -19.04 8.55 8.61
N THR A 430 -17.77 8.89 8.88
CA THR A 430 -16.80 8.01 9.53
C THR A 430 -17.28 7.63 10.92
N GLN A 431 -17.68 8.60 11.74
CA GLN A 431 -18.20 8.38 13.09
C GLN A 431 -19.44 7.49 13.08
N ALA A 432 -20.37 7.73 12.15
CA ALA A 432 -21.65 7.02 12.11
C ALA A 432 -21.53 5.59 11.57
N GLN A 433 -20.67 5.35 10.57
CA GLN A 433 -20.70 4.11 9.79
C GLN A 433 -19.41 3.28 9.90
N LEU A 434 -18.22 3.92 9.90
CA LEU A 434 -16.94 3.20 9.90
C LEU A 434 -16.39 2.96 11.29
N LEU A 435 -16.57 3.86 12.24
CA LEU A 435 -16.01 3.73 13.60
C LEU A 435 -16.75 2.67 14.40
N LYS A 436 -16.00 1.67 14.89
CA LYS A 436 -16.49 0.55 15.71
C LYS A 436 -15.74 0.50 17.05
N ALA A 437 -16.01 -0.54 17.83
CA ALA A 437 -15.41 -0.70 19.16
C ALA A 437 -13.87 -0.75 19.14
N GLY A 438 -13.28 -1.38 18.14
CA GLY A 438 -11.83 -1.58 18.02
C GLY A 438 -11.14 -0.71 16.95
N GLY A 439 -11.80 0.32 16.41
CA GLY A 439 -11.23 1.22 15.39
C GLY A 439 -12.14 1.44 14.18
N VAL A 440 -11.55 1.90 13.08
CA VAL A 440 -12.23 2.21 11.81
C VAL A 440 -12.23 1.00 10.90
N LEU A 441 -13.41 0.63 10.38
CA LEU A 441 -13.59 -0.38 9.34
C LEU A 441 -12.92 0.02 8.04
N THR A 442 -12.46 -0.96 7.27
CA THR A 442 -11.97 -0.75 5.91
C THR A 442 -13.11 -0.37 4.96
N THR A 443 -14.20 -1.14 4.99
CA THR A 443 -15.46 -0.88 4.26
C THR A 443 -16.67 -1.19 5.15
N THR A 444 -17.87 -0.83 4.69
CA THR A 444 -19.11 -1.16 5.40
C THR A 444 -19.69 -2.52 5.00
N VAL A 445 -19.04 -3.26 4.09
CA VAL A 445 -19.51 -4.52 3.52
C VAL A 445 -18.68 -5.68 4.07
N ASN A 446 -19.33 -6.78 4.48
CA ASN A 446 -18.66 -8.01 4.92
C ASN A 446 -18.79 -9.07 3.82
N THR A 447 -17.68 -9.41 3.17
CA THR A 447 -17.62 -10.38 2.06
C THR A 447 -16.73 -11.58 2.36
N GLY A 448 -16.02 -11.56 3.49
CA GLY A 448 -14.93 -12.51 3.75
C GLY A 448 -13.60 -12.11 3.09
N GLN A 449 -13.56 -11.05 2.26
CA GLN A 449 -12.31 -10.49 1.77
C GLN A 449 -11.61 -9.71 2.89
N GLN A 450 -10.27 -9.77 2.90
CA GLN A 450 -9.50 -9.20 4.01
C GLN A 450 -9.53 -7.67 4.12
N TRP A 451 -9.82 -6.96 3.02
CA TRP A 451 -9.97 -5.51 2.97
C TRP A 451 -11.43 -5.07 2.98
N ASP A 452 -12.29 -5.87 3.64
CA ASP A 452 -13.69 -5.55 3.93
C ASP A 452 -13.97 -5.67 5.44
N ALA A 453 -15.17 -5.28 5.87
CA ALA A 453 -15.60 -5.54 7.24
C ALA A 453 -15.52 -7.06 7.56
N PRO A 454 -15.19 -7.45 8.79
CA PRO A 454 -15.06 -6.63 10.00
C PRO A 454 -13.66 -6.04 10.22
N ASN A 455 -12.76 -6.13 9.22
CA ASN A 455 -11.36 -5.81 9.38
C ASN A 455 -11.08 -4.30 9.36
N GLY A 456 -10.15 -3.90 10.21
CA GLY A 456 -9.47 -2.63 10.20
C GLY A 456 -7.94 -2.85 10.21
N TRP A 457 -7.21 -1.96 9.56
CA TRP A 457 -5.80 -2.05 9.29
C TRP A 457 -5.07 -0.85 9.88
N ALA A 458 -3.92 -1.07 10.50
CA ALA A 458 -3.14 -0.01 11.14
C ALA A 458 -2.88 1.20 10.24
N PRO A 459 -2.49 1.05 8.96
CA PRO A 459 -2.37 2.17 8.03
C PRO A 459 -3.61 3.05 7.97
N LEU A 460 -4.79 2.45 7.86
CA LEU A 460 -6.05 3.19 7.71
C LEU A 460 -6.48 3.89 9.01
N GLN A 461 -6.11 3.35 10.17
CA GLN A 461 -6.33 4.02 11.46
C GLN A 461 -5.48 5.29 11.56
N TRP A 462 -4.21 5.21 11.14
CA TRP A 462 -3.31 6.36 11.10
C TRP A 462 -3.81 7.44 10.13
N ILE A 463 -4.17 7.05 8.89
CA ILE A 463 -4.77 7.95 7.89
C ILE A 463 -6.02 8.65 8.45
N ALA A 464 -6.89 7.89 9.13
CA ALA A 464 -8.11 8.42 9.72
C ALA A 464 -7.80 9.41 10.85
N ALA A 465 -6.96 9.04 11.80
CA ALA A 465 -6.63 9.88 12.95
C ALA A 465 -6.00 11.21 12.52
N VAL A 466 -4.99 11.17 11.64
CA VAL A 466 -4.32 12.38 11.14
C VAL A 466 -5.24 13.20 10.25
N GLY A 467 -6.00 12.55 9.37
CA GLY A 467 -6.95 13.23 8.50
C GLY A 467 -8.01 14.02 9.28
N LEU A 468 -8.59 13.42 10.30
CA LEU A 468 -9.56 14.08 11.18
C LEU A 468 -8.96 15.26 11.93
N GLU A 469 -7.76 15.08 12.50
CA GLU A 469 -7.04 16.14 13.22
C GLU A 469 -6.69 17.32 12.32
N ASN A 470 -6.31 17.07 11.06
CA ASN A 470 -5.99 18.13 10.09
C ASN A 470 -7.13 19.13 9.87
N TYR A 471 -8.37 18.72 10.15
CA TYR A 471 -9.60 19.52 9.96
C TYR A 471 -10.30 19.87 11.28
N GLY A 472 -9.61 19.75 12.44
CA GLY A 472 -10.13 20.18 13.75
C GLY A 472 -11.10 19.20 14.39
N HIS A 473 -11.19 17.95 13.91
CA HIS A 473 -11.97 16.88 14.54
C HIS A 473 -11.13 16.10 15.56
N ASP A 474 -10.49 16.85 16.49
CA ASP A 474 -9.49 16.31 17.44
C ASP A 474 -10.09 15.23 18.35
N ASP A 475 -11.32 15.42 18.85
CA ASP A 475 -12.01 14.43 19.69
C ASP A 475 -12.26 13.12 18.94
N LEU A 476 -12.67 13.19 17.68
CA LEU A 476 -12.89 11.99 16.87
C LEU A 476 -11.57 11.32 16.49
N SER A 477 -10.52 12.09 16.18
CA SER A 477 -9.16 11.59 15.95
C SER A 477 -8.65 10.83 17.17
N MET A 478 -8.84 11.38 18.38
CA MET A 478 -8.46 10.75 19.64
C MET A 478 -9.28 9.49 19.92
N GLU A 479 -10.56 9.48 19.58
CA GLU A 479 -11.43 8.31 19.71
C GLU A 479 -10.98 7.16 18.80
N VAL A 480 -10.66 7.43 17.54
CA VAL A 480 -10.10 6.44 16.60
C VAL A 480 -8.79 5.88 17.15
N THR A 481 -7.88 6.74 17.56
CA THR A 481 -6.57 6.38 18.13
C THR A 481 -6.73 5.47 19.34
N TRP A 482 -7.54 5.87 20.32
CA TRP A 482 -7.72 5.13 21.56
C TRP A 482 -8.40 3.77 21.34
N ARG A 483 -9.45 3.70 20.53
CA ARG A 483 -10.14 2.43 20.24
C ARG A 483 -9.23 1.42 19.56
N PHE A 484 -8.49 1.87 18.55
CA PHE A 484 -7.56 0.98 17.85
C PHE A 484 -6.44 0.48 18.76
N LEU A 485 -5.82 1.37 19.51
CA LEU A 485 -4.77 0.99 20.47
C LEU A 485 -5.30 0.08 21.58
N THR A 486 -6.52 0.28 22.05
CA THR A 486 -7.17 -0.63 23.02
C THR A 486 -7.33 -2.04 22.43
N ASN A 487 -7.72 -2.14 21.14
CA ASN A 487 -7.82 -3.43 20.44
C ASN A 487 -6.45 -4.12 20.32
N VAL A 488 -5.41 -3.36 19.93
CA VAL A 488 -4.02 -3.85 19.88
C VAL A 488 -3.54 -4.32 21.26
N GLN A 489 -3.75 -3.50 22.32
CA GLN A 489 -3.33 -3.83 23.69
C GLN A 489 -3.99 -5.11 24.19
N HIS A 490 -5.30 -5.25 24.01
CA HIS A 490 -6.03 -6.45 24.42
C HIS A 490 -5.55 -7.71 23.69
N THR A 491 -5.21 -7.59 22.41
CA THR A 491 -4.61 -8.70 21.65
C THR A 491 -3.22 -9.04 22.20
N TYR A 492 -2.40 -8.03 22.44
CA TYR A 492 -1.06 -8.19 23.01
C TYR A 492 -1.09 -8.82 24.39
N ASP A 493 -1.98 -8.37 25.28
CA ASP A 493 -2.08 -8.89 26.66
C ASP A 493 -2.40 -10.40 26.67
N ARG A 494 -3.23 -10.83 25.71
CA ARG A 494 -3.67 -12.22 25.61
C ARG A 494 -2.67 -13.10 24.86
N GLU A 495 -2.10 -12.62 23.72
CA GLU A 495 -1.35 -13.45 22.78
C GLU A 495 0.15 -13.12 22.73
N LYS A 496 0.56 -12.01 23.35
CA LYS A 496 1.92 -11.46 23.27
C LYS A 496 2.39 -11.28 21.82
N LYS A 497 1.46 -10.80 20.97
CA LYS A 497 1.66 -10.58 19.55
C LYS A 497 0.95 -9.31 19.07
N LEU A 498 1.53 -8.69 18.05
CA LEU A 498 0.86 -7.71 17.20
C LEU A 498 0.59 -8.36 15.85
N VAL A 499 -0.61 -8.21 15.34
CA VAL A 499 -1.05 -8.89 14.11
C VAL A 499 -1.23 -7.90 12.97
N GLU A 500 -1.25 -8.44 11.76
CA GLU A 500 -1.36 -7.70 10.50
C GLU A 500 -2.63 -6.85 10.42
N LYS A 501 -3.77 -7.40 10.85
CA LYS A 501 -5.12 -6.80 10.79
C LYS A 501 -5.96 -7.23 11.97
N TYR A 502 -6.98 -6.45 12.30
CA TYR A 502 -7.84 -6.65 13.46
C TYR A 502 -9.30 -6.66 13.07
N ASP A 503 -10.10 -7.52 13.73
CA ASP A 503 -11.54 -7.31 13.77
C ASP A 503 -11.81 -6.07 14.64
N VAL A 504 -12.28 -5.00 14.01
CA VAL A 504 -12.55 -3.74 14.72
C VAL A 504 -13.98 -3.60 15.21
N THR A 505 -14.84 -4.58 14.93
CA THR A 505 -16.20 -4.62 15.48
C THR A 505 -16.21 -5.04 16.96
N THR A 506 -15.14 -5.70 17.39
CA THR A 506 -14.87 -6.11 18.77
C THR A 506 -13.50 -5.58 19.22
N THR A 507 -13.03 -5.97 20.40
CA THR A 507 -11.69 -5.65 20.91
C THR A 507 -10.93 -6.92 21.29
N GLY A 508 -9.62 -6.94 21.05
CA GLY A 508 -8.73 -8.05 21.38
C GLY A 508 -8.84 -9.24 20.42
N THR A 509 -9.33 -9.04 19.21
CA THR A 509 -9.48 -10.12 18.22
C THR A 509 -8.73 -9.76 16.94
N GLY A 510 -7.86 -10.66 16.48
CA GLY A 510 -7.23 -10.53 15.15
C GLY A 510 -8.26 -10.64 14.03
N GLY A 511 -8.02 -9.97 12.92
CA GLY A 511 -8.85 -10.04 11.72
C GLY A 511 -8.71 -11.36 10.99
N GLY A 512 -9.50 -11.56 9.94
CA GLY A 512 -9.50 -12.77 9.13
C GLY A 512 -9.77 -12.50 7.65
N GLY A 513 -10.03 -13.56 6.90
CA GLY A 513 -10.29 -13.52 5.47
C GLY A 513 -9.04 -13.42 4.60
N GLY A 514 -9.23 -13.39 3.28
CA GLY A 514 -8.16 -13.31 2.30
C GLY A 514 -7.54 -14.65 1.92
N GLU A 515 -6.45 -14.57 1.16
CA GLU A 515 -5.81 -15.72 0.50
C GLU A 515 -4.78 -16.45 1.40
N TYR A 516 -4.46 -15.92 2.58
CA TYR A 516 -3.43 -16.49 3.48
C TYR A 516 -3.81 -16.28 4.97
N PRO A 517 -3.23 -17.09 5.89
CA PRO A 517 -3.48 -16.95 7.33
C PRO A 517 -3.00 -15.60 7.88
N LEU A 518 -3.61 -15.14 8.98
CA LEU A 518 -3.21 -13.95 9.70
C LEU A 518 -1.73 -13.99 10.07
N GLN A 519 -1.00 -12.91 9.75
CA GLN A 519 0.42 -12.76 10.06
C GLN A 519 0.63 -12.08 11.42
N ASP A 520 1.71 -12.40 12.12
CA ASP A 520 2.08 -11.83 13.42
C ASP A 520 3.40 -11.05 13.35
N GLY A 521 3.64 -10.16 14.32
CA GLY A 521 4.85 -9.34 14.41
C GLY A 521 4.95 -8.27 13.33
N PHE A 522 3.84 -7.74 12.85
CA PHE A 522 3.74 -7.03 11.57
C PHE A 522 4.21 -5.57 11.62
N GLY A 523 5.15 -5.22 10.74
CA GLY A 523 5.87 -3.93 10.73
C GLY A 523 4.99 -2.69 10.77
N TRP A 524 3.95 -2.58 9.95
CA TRP A 524 3.06 -1.40 9.96
C TRP A 524 2.24 -1.29 11.24
N THR A 525 1.80 -2.42 11.83
CA THR A 525 1.09 -2.40 13.13
C THR A 525 2.03 -1.93 14.23
N ASN A 526 3.27 -2.44 14.24
CA ASN A 526 4.30 -2.01 15.19
C ASN A 526 4.54 -0.50 15.08
N GLY A 527 4.74 -0.01 13.86
CA GLY A 527 5.05 1.40 13.61
C GLY A 527 3.91 2.35 13.97
N VAL A 528 2.69 2.05 13.50
CA VAL A 528 1.51 2.86 13.81
C VAL A 528 1.17 2.82 15.30
N THR A 529 1.34 1.66 15.96
CA THR A 529 1.09 1.53 17.40
C THR A 529 1.99 2.46 18.19
N LEU A 530 3.30 2.49 17.96
CA LEU A 530 4.22 3.41 18.66
C LEU A 530 3.86 4.87 18.39
N LYS A 531 3.61 5.21 17.13
CA LYS A 531 3.27 6.59 16.76
C LYS A 531 1.97 7.07 17.40
N MET A 532 0.96 6.21 17.45
CA MET A 532 -0.31 6.51 18.09
C MET A 532 -0.23 6.52 19.62
N LEU A 533 0.61 5.66 20.23
CA LEU A 533 0.86 5.70 21.67
C LEU A 533 1.42 7.07 22.09
N ASP A 534 2.41 7.57 21.36
CA ASP A 534 3.00 8.86 21.66
C ASP A 534 2.01 10.03 21.45
N LYS A 535 1.15 9.94 20.43
CA LYS A 535 0.04 10.87 20.26
C LYS A 535 -0.96 10.82 21.44
N LEU A 536 -1.30 9.63 21.90
CA LEU A 536 -2.27 9.41 22.97
C LEU A 536 -1.77 9.95 24.32
N CYS A 537 -0.45 9.92 24.55
CA CYS A 537 0.20 10.25 25.81
C CYS A 537 1.07 11.52 25.72
N GLU A 538 0.72 12.50 24.89
CA GLU A 538 1.53 13.72 24.67
C GLU A 538 2.07 14.37 25.94
N ALA A 539 1.29 14.33 27.04
CA ALA A 539 1.70 14.90 28.33
C ALA A 539 2.63 14.00 29.17
N GLN A 540 2.82 12.72 28.80
CA GLN A 540 3.51 11.70 29.59
C GLN A 540 4.42 10.81 28.73
N LYS A 541 5.12 11.36 27.76
CA LYS A 541 6.04 10.61 26.88
C LYS A 541 7.31 10.15 27.62
N PRO A 542 7.84 8.93 27.33
CA PRO A 542 7.24 7.88 26.52
C PRO A 542 6.05 7.19 27.19
N CYS A 543 5.10 6.72 26.38
CA CYS A 543 3.93 6.00 26.84
C CYS A 543 4.14 4.49 26.64
N ASP A 544 4.08 3.71 27.69
CA ASP A 544 4.43 2.27 27.67
C ASP A 544 3.21 1.36 27.50
N SER A 545 2.00 1.90 27.73
CA SER A 545 0.73 1.18 27.63
C SER A 545 -0.43 2.11 27.32
N VAL A 546 -1.51 1.54 26.81
CA VAL A 546 -2.74 2.28 26.49
C VAL A 546 -3.48 2.64 27.77
N PRO A 547 -3.85 3.92 28.00
CA PRO A 547 -4.65 4.31 29.15
C PRO A 547 -6.00 3.60 29.19
N ALA A 548 -6.44 3.16 30.38
CA ALA A 548 -7.71 2.46 30.56
C ALA A 548 -8.94 3.31 30.18
N THR A 549 -8.80 4.64 30.20
CA THR A 549 -9.84 5.59 29.76
C THR A 549 -9.27 6.51 28.70
N ARG A 550 -10.10 6.87 27.71
CA ARG A 550 -9.70 7.79 26.65
C ARG A 550 -9.25 9.13 27.25
N PRO A 551 -8.04 9.61 26.96
CA PRO A 551 -7.63 10.97 27.33
C PRO A 551 -8.50 12.02 26.63
N ALA A 552 -8.67 13.18 27.26
CA ALA A 552 -9.25 14.33 26.58
C ALA A 552 -8.30 14.79 25.46
N SER A 553 -8.85 15.16 24.30
CA SER A 553 -8.05 15.76 23.23
C SER A 553 -7.44 17.08 23.73
N ALA A 554 -6.16 17.31 23.40
CA ALA A 554 -5.54 18.60 23.63
C ALA A 554 -6.19 19.60 22.65
N VAL A 555 -7.00 20.52 23.18
CA VAL A 555 -7.54 21.63 22.39
C VAL A 555 -6.34 22.47 21.95
N LYS A 556 -5.99 22.44 20.67
CA LYS A 556 -5.01 23.39 20.10
C LYS A 556 -5.53 24.80 20.38
N ALA A 557 -4.83 25.56 21.23
CA ALA A 557 -5.12 26.97 21.41
C ALA A 557 -5.07 27.63 20.03
N ALA A 558 -6.17 28.23 19.60
CA ALA A 558 -6.22 28.97 18.34
C ALA A 558 -5.07 30.01 18.36
N GLU A 559 -4.15 29.91 17.42
CA GLU A 559 -3.14 30.96 17.21
C GLU A 559 -3.89 32.28 17.04
N PRO A 560 -3.55 33.34 17.81
CA PRO A 560 -4.19 34.60 17.62
C PRO A 560 -3.90 35.10 16.21
N GLN A 561 -4.92 35.19 15.38
CA GLN A 561 -4.83 35.85 14.09
C GLN A 561 -4.30 37.25 14.34
N SER A 562 -3.11 37.55 13.84
CA SER A 562 -2.55 38.91 13.82
C SER A 562 -3.41 39.77 12.91
N GLY A 563 -4.46 40.36 13.48
CA GLY A 563 -5.28 41.34 12.83
C GLY A 563 -4.49 42.60 12.56
N SER A 564 -4.38 42.98 11.29
CA SER A 564 -3.91 44.28 10.89
C SER A 564 -4.81 45.35 11.51
N ALA A 565 -4.20 46.20 12.35
CA ALA A 565 -4.86 47.37 12.91
C ALA A 565 -5.21 48.38 11.81
N GLY A 566 -6.48 48.47 11.49
CA GLY A 566 -7.04 49.64 10.79
C GLY A 566 -7.69 50.54 11.82
N ASN A 567 -7.15 51.76 11.97
CA ASN A 567 -7.72 52.85 12.77
C ASN A 567 -9.09 53.26 12.22
N GLU A 568 -10.12 53.22 13.06
CA GLU A 568 -11.27 54.14 12.94
C GLU A 568 -11.84 54.45 14.34
N GLU A 569 -12.14 55.74 14.53
CA GLU A 569 -12.54 56.42 15.76
C GLU A 569 -13.99 56.11 16.20
N PRO A 570 -14.37 56.38 17.48
CA PRO A 570 -15.61 55.91 18.11
C PRO A 570 -16.78 56.82 17.89
N GLY A 571 -17.91 56.23 17.47
CA GLY A 571 -19.22 56.90 17.32
C GLY A 571 -20.33 56.24 18.09
N LYS A 572 -20.70 56.87 19.22
CA LYS A 572 -22.01 56.96 19.88
C LYS A 572 -22.92 55.74 20.09
N VAL A 573 -23.09 55.47 21.37
CA VAL A 573 -24.17 54.81 22.12
C VAL A 573 -25.56 55.20 21.66
N MET A 574 -26.47 54.24 21.45
CA MET A 574 -27.89 54.32 21.80
C MET A 574 -28.41 52.98 22.34
N THR A 575 -28.88 53.08 23.54
CA THR A 575 -29.69 52.09 24.30
C THR A 575 -31.09 52.02 23.73
N GLN A 576 -31.69 50.83 23.59
CA GLN A 576 -33.12 50.64 23.83
C GLN A 576 -33.50 49.22 24.24
N GLU A 577 -34.46 49.20 25.12
CA GLU A 577 -34.94 48.18 26.05
C GLU A 577 -35.77 47.04 25.41
N SER A 578 -35.72 45.93 26.12
CA SER A 578 -36.77 44.99 26.53
C SER A 578 -37.99 44.71 25.64
N GLY A 579 -38.21 43.44 25.35
CA GLY A 579 -39.49 42.86 24.94
C GLY A 579 -39.61 41.39 25.29
N LYS A 580 -40.25 41.07 26.41
CA LYS A 580 -40.76 39.75 26.80
C LYS A 580 -41.90 39.32 25.89
N VAL A 581 -41.95 38.05 25.42
CA VAL A 581 -43.22 37.35 25.12
C VAL A 581 -43.02 35.84 25.26
N LEU A 582 -43.59 35.27 26.27
CA LEU A 582 -44.47 34.12 26.51
C LEU A 582 -44.35 32.88 25.63
N ALA A 583 -44.14 31.75 26.29
CA ALA A 583 -44.38 30.39 25.87
C ALA A 583 -45.88 30.03 25.84
N PRO A 584 -46.33 29.04 25.12
CA PRO A 584 -47.50 28.26 25.53
C PRO A 584 -47.11 26.80 25.90
N GLU A 585 -47.76 26.36 26.98
CA GLU A 585 -47.80 25.01 27.53
C GLU A 585 -48.55 24.02 26.63
N GLY A 586 -48.14 22.75 26.75
CA GLY A 586 -49.06 21.63 26.95
C GLY A 586 -49.36 20.74 25.75
N ALA A 587 -48.77 19.54 25.78
CA ALA A 587 -49.51 18.29 25.49
C ALA A 587 -48.71 17.06 26.04
N ALA A 588 -49.39 16.23 26.83
CA ALA A 588 -48.89 15.02 27.43
C ALA A 588 -48.82 13.84 26.44
N PRO A 589 -48.00 12.81 26.70
CA PRO A 589 -47.82 11.71 25.77
C PRO A 589 -48.87 10.62 25.90
N GLU A 590 -49.33 10.12 24.78
CA GLU A 590 -50.25 9.01 24.59
C GLU A 590 -49.52 7.66 24.77
N LYS A 591 -50.11 6.74 25.51
CA LYS A 591 -49.62 5.38 25.81
C LYS A 591 -49.76 4.49 24.61
N ALA A 592 -48.69 3.90 24.10
CA ALA A 592 -48.72 2.78 23.16
C ALA A 592 -48.86 1.45 23.91
N ALA A 593 -49.74 0.59 23.39
CA ALA A 593 -50.05 -0.75 23.88
C ALA A 593 -48.98 -1.78 23.42
N PRO A 594 -48.84 -2.95 24.08
CA PRO A 594 -47.74 -3.87 23.81
C PRO A 594 -47.99 -4.78 22.60
N GLU A 595 -46.98 -4.89 21.76
CA GLU A 595 -46.91 -5.74 20.57
C GLU A 595 -46.53 -7.20 20.97
N LYS A 596 -47.19 -8.16 20.37
CA LYS A 596 -47.13 -9.60 20.67
C LYS A 596 -45.79 -10.20 20.24
N ALA A 597 -45.19 -10.99 21.12
CA ALA A 597 -44.03 -11.83 20.88
C ALA A 597 -44.25 -12.87 19.76
N ALA A 598 -43.31 -12.97 18.83
CA ALA A 598 -43.20 -14.03 17.85
C ALA A 598 -42.50 -15.26 18.45
N PRO A 599 -42.82 -16.50 17.99
CA PRO A 599 -42.31 -17.72 18.58
C PRO A 599 -40.88 -18.05 18.14
N ALA A 600 -40.10 -18.65 19.04
CA ALA A 600 -38.73 -19.09 18.86
C ALA A 600 -38.63 -20.23 17.80
N PRO A 601 -37.51 -20.29 17.04
CA PRO A 601 -37.29 -21.39 16.10
C PRO A 601 -36.90 -22.70 16.81
N ALA A 602 -37.38 -23.80 16.26
CA ALA A 602 -37.17 -25.15 16.75
C ALA A 602 -35.70 -25.58 16.67
N LYS A 603 -35.26 -26.33 17.68
CA LYS A 603 -33.97 -27.00 17.72
C LYS A 603 -33.91 -28.11 16.66
N GLU A 604 -32.93 -28.00 15.77
CA GLU A 604 -32.55 -29.05 14.83
C GLU A 604 -31.73 -30.13 15.54
N ALA A 605 -32.08 -31.40 15.33
CA ALA A 605 -31.49 -32.56 15.98
C ALA A 605 -30.13 -32.92 15.32
N ALA A 606 -29.15 -33.27 16.13
CA ALA A 606 -27.85 -33.76 15.71
C ALA A 606 -27.93 -35.08 14.93
N PRO A 607 -27.12 -35.30 13.88
CA PRO A 607 -27.06 -36.57 13.18
C PRO A 607 -26.30 -37.63 13.99
N ALA A 608 -26.81 -38.85 13.91
CA ALA A 608 -26.32 -40.05 14.58
C ALA A 608 -24.90 -40.44 14.07
N LYS A 609 -24.07 -40.89 14.98
CA LYS A 609 -22.77 -41.54 14.70
C LYS A 609 -22.97 -42.85 13.94
N GLU A 610 -22.38 -42.91 12.78
CA GLU A 610 -22.24 -44.17 12.02
C GLU A 610 -21.03 -44.96 12.56
N ALA A 611 -21.26 -46.23 12.87
CA ALA A 611 -20.30 -47.15 13.44
C ALA A 611 -19.37 -47.72 12.34
N ALA A 612 -18.07 -47.76 12.60
CA ALA A 612 -17.07 -48.40 11.76
C ALA A 612 -17.26 -49.92 11.69
N PRO A 613 -17.06 -50.60 10.55
CA PRO A 613 -17.03 -52.04 10.48
C PRO A 613 -15.65 -52.58 10.92
N ALA A 614 -15.73 -53.68 11.67
CA ALA A 614 -14.59 -54.43 12.18
C ALA A 614 -13.82 -55.12 11.05
N SER A 615 -12.49 -55.12 11.18
CA SER A 615 -11.55 -55.93 10.42
C SER A 615 -11.74 -57.43 10.68
N ALA A 616 -11.75 -58.21 9.61
CA ALA A 616 -11.45 -59.65 9.67
C ALA A 616 -10.50 -60.01 8.52
N GLN A 617 -9.36 -60.58 8.91
CA GLN A 617 -8.31 -61.35 8.22
C GLN A 617 -7.45 -60.63 7.21
#